data_aa4326794dac910eaf2f95527a0fbf72
#
_entry.id   aa4326794dac910eaf2f95527a0fbf72
#
_cell.length_a   1.000
_cell.length_b   1.000
_cell.length_c   1.000
_cell.angle_alpha   90.00
_cell.angle_beta   90.00
_cell.angle_gamma   90.00
#
_symmetry.space_group_name_H-M   'P 1'
#
loop_
_entity.id
_entity.type
_entity.pdbx_description
1 polymer ?
#
loop_
_entity_poly.entity_id
_entity_poly.type
_entity_poly.pdbx_seq_one_letter_code
_entity_poly.pdbx_strand_id
1 'polypeptide(L)' 'MNPEHKTVCVMGLGYVGLPLAEAFAKHIKVIGYDIDEKRLKKLKENASTIKYTSDPSHIKQADYVIICVPTPCA' A
#
# COMPACT_ATOMS: atom_id res chain seq x y z
N MET A 1 -6.32 -22.03 -4.08
CA MET A 1 -6.51 -20.61 -4.41
C MET A 1 -5.18 -19.99 -4.79
N ASN A 2 -5.10 -19.34 -5.92
CA ASN A 2 -3.86 -18.77 -6.41
C ASN A 2 -3.64 -17.37 -5.84
N PRO A 3 -2.62 -17.15 -5.00
CA PRO A 3 -2.37 -15.84 -4.40
C PRO A 3 -2.06 -14.74 -5.42
N GLU A 4 -1.61 -15.10 -6.61
CA GLU A 4 -1.33 -14.12 -7.67
C GLU A 4 -2.56 -13.33 -8.11
N HIS A 5 -3.74 -13.87 -7.87
CA HIS A 5 -5.00 -13.23 -8.25
C HIS A 5 -5.59 -12.37 -7.13
N LYS A 6 -4.90 -12.30 -6.01
CA LYS A 6 -5.34 -11.48 -4.88
C LYS A 6 -4.66 -10.12 -4.91
N THR A 7 -5.37 -9.13 -4.42
CA THR A 7 -4.86 -7.77 -4.30
C THR A 7 -4.93 -7.35 -2.84
N VAL A 8 -3.83 -6.82 -2.33
CA VAL A 8 -3.75 -6.31 -0.97
C VAL A 8 -3.60 -4.81 -1.03
N CYS A 9 -4.38 -4.11 -0.23
CA CYS A 9 -4.23 -2.68 -0.03
C CYS A 9 -3.57 -2.43 1.32
N VAL A 10 -2.44 -1.73 1.32
CA VAL A 10 -1.78 -1.32 2.55
C VAL A 10 -2.09 0.16 2.76
N MET A 11 -2.81 0.46 3.83
CA MET A 11 -3.19 1.82 4.18
C MET A 11 -2.20 2.40 5.19
N GLY A 12 -1.60 3.51 4.83
CA GLY A 12 -0.57 4.12 5.66
C GLY A 12 0.81 3.64 5.28
N LEU A 13 1.53 4.44 4.49
CA LEU A 13 2.82 4.06 3.93
C LEU A 13 3.97 4.71 4.71
N GLY A 14 3.89 4.59 6.04
CA GLY A 14 4.95 5.07 6.91
C GLY A 14 6.04 4.02 7.12
N TYR A 15 6.69 4.07 8.28
CA TYR A 15 7.82 3.19 8.58
C TYR A 15 7.47 1.70 8.58
N VAL A 16 6.25 1.36 8.92
CA VAL A 16 5.81 -0.03 8.98
C VAL A 16 5.10 -0.43 7.69
N GLY A 17 4.23 0.43 7.19
CA GLY A 17 3.41 0.11 6.03
C GLY A 17 4.19 -0.06 4.75
N LEU A 18 5.16 0.81 4.48
CA LEU A 18 5.93 0.76 3.24
C LEU A 18 6.76 -0.53 3.11
N PRO A 19 7.56 -0.92 4.13
CA PRO A 19 8.29 -2.19 4.04
C PRO A 19 7.36 -3.38 3.88
N LEU A 20 6.20 -3.35 4.54
CA LEU A 20 5.22 -4.42 4.43
C LEU A 20 4.65 -4.50 3.01
N ALA A 21 4.30 -3.33 2.44
CA ALA A 21 3.79 -3.27 1.08
C ALA A 21 4.81 -3.81 0.08
N GLU A 22 6.07 -3.45 0.25
CA GLU A 22 7.14 -3.93 -0.62
C GLU A 22 7.33 -5.43 -0.51
N ALA A 23 7.20 -5.98 0.70
CA ALA A 23 7.33 -7.42 0.91
C ALA A 23 6.19 -8.17 0.21
N PHE A 24 4.96 -7.68 0.32
CA PHE A 24 3.83 -8.30 -0.36
C PHE A 24 3.92 -8.17 -1.88
N ALA A 25 4.44 -7.05 -2.37
CA ALA A 25 4.51 -6.78 -3.80
C ALA A 25 5.39 -7.78 -4.55
N LYS A 26 6.25 -8.50 -3.85
CA LYS A 26 7.08 -9.54 -4.45
C LYS A 26 6.27 -10.76 -4.87
N HIS A 27 5.08 -10.94 -4.32
CA HIS A 27 4.29 -12.14 -4.50
C HIS A 27 2.88 -11.88 -5.03
N ILE A 28 2.30 -10.73 -4.70
CA ILE A 28 0.91 -10.41 -5.05
C ILE A 28 0.81 -8.96 -5.48
N LYS A 29 -0.34 -8.60 -6.03
CA LYS A 29 -0.61 -7.20 -6.37
C LYS A 29 -0.84 -6.39 -5.11
N VAL A 30 -0.22 -5.22 -5.04
CA VAL A 30 -0.34 -4.35 -3.89
C VAL A 30 -0.77 -2.96 -4.30
N ILE A 31 -1.73 -2.42 -3.56
CA ILE A 31 -2.14 -1.02 -3.65
C ILE A 31 -1.61 -0.34 -2.40
N GLY A 32 -0.83 0.71 -2.57
CA GLY A 32 -0.32 1.50 -1.46
C GLY A 32 -1.16 2.76 -1.30
N TYR A 33 -1.94 2.84 -0.25
CA TYR A 33 -2.80 3.99 0.00
C TYR A 33 -2.22 4.88 1.10
N ASP A 34 -2.18 6.18 0.83
CA ASP A 34 -1.81 7.17 1.83
C ASP A 34 -2.49 8.49 1.50
N ILE A 35 -2.84 9.25 2.51
CA ILE A 35 -3.44 10.57 2.32
C ILE A 35 -2.38 11.63 2.05
N ASP A 36 -1.12 11.34 2.37
CA ASP A 36 -0.01 12.26 2.15
C ASP A 36 0.47 12.19 0.70
N GLU A 37 0.02 13.12 -0.11
CA GLU A 37 0.35 13.14 -1.53
C GLU A 37 1.83 13.40 -1.79
N LYS A 38 2.50 14.11 -0.91
CA LYS A 38 3.95 14.33 -1.04
C LYS A 38 4.71 13.03 -0.90
N ARG A 39 4.30 12.21 0.06
CA ARG A 39 4.90 10.89 0.25
C ARG A 39 4.64 10.00 -0.96
N LEU A 40 3.42 10.01 -1.46
CA LEU A 40 3.07 9.23 -2.65
C LEU A 40 3.87 9.65 -3.87
N LYS A 41 4.07 10.94 -4.04
CA LYS A 41 4.85 11.46 -5.16
C LYS A 41 6.27 10.94 -5.12
N LYS A 42 6.90 10.95 -3.95
CA LYS A 42 8.25 10.41 -3.78
C LYS A 42 8.30 8.92 -4.08
N LEU A 43 7.29 8.18 -3.62
CA LEU A 43 7.24 6.74 -3.83
C LEU A 43 7.03 6.38 -5.29
N LYS A 44 6.24 7.18 -6.01
CA LYS A 44 6.01 6.96 -7.42
C LYS A 44 7.25 7.20 -8.28
N GLU A 45 8.19 7.98 -7.78
CA GLU A 45 9.44 8.22 -8.49
C GLU A 45 10.34 6.99 -8.51
N ASN A 46 10.15 6.09 -7.56
CA ASN A 46 10.87 4.83 -7.53
C ASN A 46 10.12 3.79 -8.36
N ALA A 47 10.83 3.11 -9.24
CA ALA A 47 10.22 2.04 -10.02
C ALA A 47 9.71 0.96 -9.07
N SER A 48 8.42 0.69 -9.11
CA SER A 48 7.80 -0.28 -8.20
C SER A 48 6.56 -0.86 -8.86
N THR A 49 6.23 -2.08 -8.46
CA THR A 49 5.01 -2.74 -8.89
C THR A 49 3.81 -2.33 -8.04
N ILE A 50 4.06 -1.57 -6.97
CA ILE A 50 3.00 -1.10 -6.09
C ILE A 50 2.25 0.05 -6.73
N LYS A 51 0.92 -0.03 -6.73
CA LYS A 51 0.08 1.05 -7.20
C LYS A 51 -0.18 2.01 -6.04
N TYR A 52 0.51 3.13 -6.05
CA TYR A 52 0.33 4.16 -5.01
C TYR A 52 -0.83 5.07 -5.34
N THR A 53 -1.67 5.34 -4.37
CA THR A 53 -2.86 6.18 -4.57
C THR A 53 -3.31 6.85 -3.28
N SER A 54 -3.95 8.01 -3.43
CA SER A 54 -4.68 8.66 -2.34
C SER A 54 -6.19 8.55 -2.55
N ASP A 55 -6.62 7.87 -3.60
CA ASP A 55 -8.02 7.72 -3.93
C ASP A 55 -8.62 6.51 -3.18
N PRO A 56 -9.55 6.74 -2.23
CA PRO A 56 -10.14 5.65 -1.47
C PRO A 56 -10.94 4.66 -2.31
N SER A 57 -11.33 5.03 -3.52
CA SER A 57 -12.06 4.11 -4.39
C SER A 57 -11.20 2.90 -4.79
N HIS A 58 -9.89 3.06 -4.81
CA HIS A 58 -8.99 1.96 -5.13
C HIS A 58 -8.95 0.90 -4.03
N ILE A 59 -9.30 1.27 -2.81
CA ILE A 59 -9.32 0.33 -1.68
C ILE A 59 -10.36 -0.77 -1.93
N LYS A 60 -11.44 -0.41 -2.60
CA LYS A 60 -12.52 -1.37 -2.89
C LYS A 60 -12.08 -2.46 -3.86
N GLN A 61 -11.01 -2.25 -4.59
CA GLN A 61 -10.49 -3.23 -5.53
C GLN A 61 -9.65 -4.30 -4.84
N ALA A 62 -9.28 -4.07 -3.59
CA ALA A 62 -8.44 -4.99 -2.85
C ALA A 62 -9.26 -6.12 -2.22
N ASP A 63 -8.70 -7.30 -2.21
CA ASP A 63 -9.29 -8.44 -1.53
C ASP A 63 -9.04 -8.37 -0.03
N TYR A 64 -7.90 -7.78 0.36
CA TYR A 64 -7.52 -7.61 1.75
C TYR A 64 -7.03 -6.19 1.97
N VAL A 65 -7.33 -5.63 3.13
CA VAL A 65 -6.87 -4.30 3.51
C VAL A 65 -6.10 -4.40 4.82
N ILE A 66 -4.87 -3.93 4.80
CA ILE A 66 -4.03 -3.88 5.99
C ILE A 66 -3.87 -2.43 6.39
N ILE A 67 -4.25 -2.11 7.61
CA ILE A 67 -4.19 -0.75 8.11
C ILE A 67 -2.93 -0.59 8.96
N CYS A 68 -2.02 0.25 8.47
CA CYS A 68 -0.75 0.54 9.14
C CYS A 68 -0.68 2.02 9.47
N VAL A 69 -1.54 2.47 10.37
CA VAL A 69 -1.50 3.87 10.79
C VAL A 69 -0.39 4.07 11.81
N PRO A 70 0.30 5.22 11.78
CA PRO A 70 1.29 5.49 12.80
C PRO A 70 0.62 5.53 14.16
N THR A 71 1.10 4.70 15.07
CA THR A 71 0.61 4.74 16.45
C THR A 71 0.99 6.08 17.05
N PRO A 72 0.04 6.82 17.59
CA PRO A 72 0.40 8.04 18.29
C PRO A 72 1.31 7.67 19.45
N CYS A 73 2.45 8.32 19.51
CA CYS A 73 3.34 8.14 20.64
C CYS A 73 2.66 8.73 21.85
N ALA A 74 2.35 7.87 22.75
CA ALA A 74 1.80 8.30 24.04
C ALA A 74 2.87 9.03 24.82
#